data_5d156202f07f291f0910600ba53fa63b
#
_entry.id   5d156202f07f291f0910600ba53fa63b
#
_cell.length_a   1.000
_cell.length_b   1.000
_cell.length_c   1.000
_cell.angle_alpha   90.00
_cell.angle_beta   90.00
_cell.angle_gamma   90.00
#
_symmetry.space_group_name_H-M   'P 1'
#
loop_
_entity.id
_entity.type
_entity.pdbx_description
1 polymer ?
#
loop_
_entity_poly.entity_id
_entity_poly.type
_entity_poly.pdbx_seq_one_letter_code
_entity_poly.pdbx_strand_id
1 'polypeptide(L)'
;MKLKTKFFSTLTCAMLATASVHAEDIRIAIGHQSMCTDTYTAGIVVKELKLLEKYLPKDGKYKDAEYDISWSDYSSGGPITNQMMANKLNIGVMGDYPLIVNGAKFQQTDSLRTKYIAGTGYNLKGSGNAIVVPVDSDVYSIEQLKGKDVSVPVGSAAWGMLLKAMQDNGIPSAEYGLKNQSPAVGAANIAAGKIDAHSDFCPWSELMEFRGTGRKIYDGSETGVPYLHGVVVREDFAEQYPEVVTAFLKAVYEAGEWIHKDPVAAVDLMEKWTGVEKEVLYIYFSKGGHLTLDPTIKPKWIEALKTDHGVLVKEKAIPPLDFDEWITESYIKAAYRDLGKDYDKEKNDIVDPAVANANLPMEIWHARDGISTYQTLPEFLSALSELQQTGAKLNATYVYDKTTGLKLFGKTAFFVKTADGYATFLRKPDADAYASKMKGSVMGLDDAVAGLGTSDSNLVAAQ
;
A
#
# COMPACT_ATOMS: atom_id res chain seq x y z
N MET A 1 -54.44 73.19 47.65
CA MET A 1 -54.42 71.74 47.36
C MET A 1 -53.26 71.50 46.39
N LYS A 2 -52.13 71.01 46.84
CA LYS A 2 -50.89 70.88 46.04
C LYS A 2 -50.69 69.40 45.67
N LEU A 3 -50.76 69.17 44.36
CA LEU A 3 -50.48 67.84 43.81
C LEU A 3 -48.94 67.65 43.75
N LYS A 4 -48.44 66.59 44.35
CA LYS A 4 -47.04 66.21 44.26
C LYS A 4 -46.91 65.14 43.19
N THR A 5 -46.23 65.45 42.07
CA THR A 5 -45.84 64.51 41.02
C THR A 5 -44.60 63.77 41.46
N LYS A 6 -44.69 62.43 41.53
CA LYS A 6 -43.53 61.55 41.76
C LYS A 6 -42.95 61.10 40.40
N PHE A 7 -41.72 61.48 40.17
CA PHE A 7 -40.89 60.96 39.08
C PHE A 7 -40.44 59.55 39.42
N PHE A 8 -40.83 58.58 38.64
CA PHE A 8 -40.25 57.22 38.69
C PHE A 8 -39.15 57.14 37.64
N SER A 9 -37.89 57.03 38.11
CA SER A 9 -36.70 56.78 37.26
C SER A 9 -36.54 55.27 37.04
N THR A 10 -36.82 54.79 35.85
CA THR A 10 -36.61 53.40 35.47
C THR A 10 -35.16 53.24 35.05
N LEU A 11 -34.39 52.58 35.87
CA LEU A 11 -33.02 52.19 35.59
C LEU A 11 -33.08 50.92 34.72
N THR A 12 -32.84 51.05 33.40
CA THR A 12 -32.72 49.94 32.48
C THR A 12 -31.31 49.32 32.63
N CYS A 13 -31.24 48.17 33.30
CA CYS A 13 -30.06 47.36 33.39
C CYS A 13 -29.88 46.61 32.07
N ALA A 14 -28.99 47.05 31.19
CA ALA A 14 -28.58 46.30 30.00
C ALA A 14 -27.73 45.11 30.48
N MET A 15 -28.31 43.92 30.53
CA MET A 15 -27.55 42.68 30.65
C MET A 15 -26.80 42.46 29.33
N LEU A 16 -25.50 42.73 29.33
CA LEU A 16 -24.57 42.18 28.33
C LEU A 16 -24.53 40.68 28.54
N ALA A 17 -25.29 39.95 27.73
CA ALA A 17 -25.09 38.51 27.56
C ALA A 17 -23.72 38.32 26.92
N THR A 18 -22.68 38.04 27.72
CA THR A 18 -21.45 37.46 27.22
C THR A 18 -21.81 36.08 26.71
N ALA A 19 -22.00 35.95 25.38
CA ALA A 19 -22.00 34.67 24.74
C ALA A 19 -20.63 34.01 25.04
N SER A 20 -20.63 33.04 25.93
CA SER A 20 -19.49 32.15 26.08
C SER A 20 -19.30 31.48 24.71
N VAL A 21 -18.28 31.90 23.98
CA VAL A 21 -17.80 31.17 22.83
C VAL A 21 -17.28 29.86 23.42
N HIS A 22 -18.13 28.81 23.38
CA HIS A 22 -17.62 27.47 23.65
C HIS A 22 -16.63 27.15 22.56
N ALA A 23 -15.44 26.69 22.95
CA ALA A 23 -14.49 26.07 22.04
C ALA A 23 -15.23 24.98 21.26
N GLU A 24 -15.07 24.95 19.95
CA GLU A 24 -15.68 23.92 19.13
C GLU A 24 -14.85 22.65 19.24
N ASP A 25 -15.43 21.59 19.80
CA ASP A 25 -14.80 20.27 19.85
C ASP A 25 -14.86 19.63 18.47
N ILE A 26 -13.74 19.58 17.74
CA ILE A 26 -13.63 19.01 16.40
C ILE A 26 -13.13 17.58 16.50
N ARG A 27 -14.05 16.63 16.31
CA ARG A 27 -13.74 15.21 16.28
C ARG A 27 -13.16 14.83 14.94
N ILE A 28 -11.92 14.29 14.92
CA ILE A 28 -11.23 13.76 13.74
C ILE A 28 -11.00 12.26 13.94
N ALA A 29 -11.89 11.44 13.38
CA ALA A 29 -11.82 9.99 13.52
C ALA A 29 -11.32 9.37 12.22
N ILE A 30 -10.17 8.67 12.29
CA ILE A 30 -9.45 8.15 11.13
C ILE A 30 -9.38 6.64 11.23
N GLY A 31 -9.77 5.96 10.14
CA GLY A 31 -9.63 4.53 9.97
C GLY A 31 -8.45 4.20 9.05
N HIS A 32 -7.53 3.38 9.52
CA HIS A 32 -6.35 2.96 8.77
C HIS A 32 -6.06 1.46 8.92
N GLN A 33 -5.01 0.97 8.26
CA GLN A 33 -4.60 -0.42 8.28
C GLN A 33 -3.10 -0.49 8.62
N SER A 34 -2.75 -0.79 9.88
CA SER A 34 -1.35 -0.90 10.31
C SER A 34 -0.59 -2.07 9.66
N MET A 35 -1.32 -3.03 9.10
CA MET A 35 -0.78 -4.19 8.38
C MET A 35 -0.90 -4.06 6.86
N CYS A 36 -1.05 -2.83 6.31
CA CYS A 36 -1.04 -2.58 4.89
C CYS A 36 -0.06 -1.45 4.57
N THR A 37 1.12 -1.79 4.04
CA THR A 37 2.24 -0.86 3.78
C THR A 37 1.84 0.37 3.00
N ASP A 38 0.97 0.20 2.02
CA ASP A 38 0.59 1.26 1.08
C ASP A 38 -0.34 2.31 1.69
N THR A 39 -0.82 2.07 2.92
CA THR A 39 -1.60 3.05 3.71
C THR A 39 -0.76 3.81 4.74
N TYR A 40 0.52 3.50 4.90
CA TYR A 40 1.34 3.98 6.01
C TYR A 40 1.48 5.50 6.06
N THR A 41 1.62 6.16 4.92
CA THR A 41 1.76 7.63 4.85
C THR A 41 0.52 8.39 5.31
N ALA A 42 -0.67 7.79 5.23
CA ALA A 42 -1.91 8.38 5.73
C ALA A 42 -2.45 7.67 6.98
N GLY A 43 -1.70 6.73 7.53
CA GLY A 43 -2.03 5.93 8.71
C GLY A 43 -0.95 6.00 9.76
N ILE A 44 -0.22 4.87 9.92
CA ILE A 44 0.70 4.68 11.05
C ILE A 44 1.79 5.75 11.16
N VAL A 45 2.34 6.24 10.04
CA VAL A 45 3.42 7.24 10.07
C VAL A 45 2.89 8.60 10.52
N VAL A 46 1.77 9.06 9.97
CA VAL A 46 1.12 10.31 10.42
C VAL A 46 0.77 10.25 11.90
N LYS A 47 0.23 9.10 12.34
CA LYS A 47 -0.15 8.86 13.74
C LYS A 47 1.04 8.90 14.69
N GLU A 48 2.05 8.07 14.45
CA GLU A 48 3.17 7.88 15.38
C GLU A 48 4.12 9.09 15.43
N LEU A 49 4.27 9.82 14.31
CA LEU A 49 5.04 11.06 14.25
C LEU A 49 4.22 12.32 14.61
N LYS A 50 2.92 12.16 14.89
CA LYS A 50 1.99 13.27 15.21
C LYS A 50 2.01 14.38 14.17
N LEU A 51 2.07 13.99 12.88
CA LEU A 51 2.20 14.97 11.80
C LEU A 51 0.90 15.76 11.58
N LEU A 52 -0.27 15.17 11.87
CA LEU A 52 -1.54 15.86 11.76
C LEU A 52 -1.59 17.06 12.72
N GLU A 53 -1.23 16.86 13.98
CA GLU A 53 -1.24 17.88 15.03
C GLU A 53 -0.35 19.09 14.68
N LYS A 54 0.71 18.87 13.91
CA LYS A 54 1.62 19.91 13.42
C LYS A 54 0.90 20.89 12.48
N TYR A 55 -0.01 20.39 11.64
CA TYR A 55 -0.64 21.14 10.56
C TYR A 55 -2.05 21.62 10.85
N LEU A 56 -2.67 21.17 11.95
CA LEU A 56 -4.02 21.59 12.32
C LEU A 56 -4.12 23.12 12.42
N PRO A 57 -5.16 23.74 11.87
CA PRO A 57 -5.34 25.18 11.91
C PRO A 57 -5.56 25.68 13.34
N LYS A 58 -4.99 26.85 13.68
CA LYS A 58 -5.03 27.45 15.02
C LYS A 58 -5.46 28.92 14.98
N ASP A 59 -6.06 29.36 13.87
CA ASP A 59 -6.49 30.74 13.63
C ASP A 59 -7.90 30.79 13.02
N GLY A 60 -8.40 31.98 12.79
CA GLY A 60 -9.74 32.19 12.25
C GLY A 60 -10.81 31.49 13.08
N LYS A 61 -11.68 30.68 12.43
CA LYS A 61 -12.73 29.90 13.10
C LYS A 61 -12.18 28.81 14.03
N TYR A 62 -10.90 28.44 13.89
CA TYR A 62 -10.23 27.39 14.67
C TYR A 62 -9.43 27.91 15.87
N LYS A 63 -9.46 29.23 16.15
CA LYS A 63 -8.62 29.85 17.18
C LYS A 63 -8.78 29.21 18.56
N ASP A 64 -10.02 28.84 18.88
CA ASP A 64 -10.36 28.28 20.19
C ASP A 64 -10.84 26.81 20.05
N ALA A 65 -10.56 26.15 18.90
CA ALA A 65 -10.97 24.78 18.66
C ALA A 65 -10.12 23.78 19.46
N GLU A 66 -10.78 22.80 20.05
CA GLU A 66 -10.14 21.63 20.61
C GLU A 66 -10.28 20.44 19.62
N TYR A 67 -9.17 19.74 19.36
CA TYR A 67 -9.14 18.64 18.42
C TYR A 67 -9.12 17.29 19.15
N ASP A 68 -10.20 16.51 18.99
CA ASP A 68 -10.29 15.12 19.44
C ASP A 68 -9.89 14.18 18.30
N ILE A 69 -8.61 13.79 18.24
CA ILE A 69 -8.07 12.92 17.20
C ILE A 69 -8.09 11.48 17.66
N SER A 70 -8.81 10.64 16.92
CA SER A 70 -8.87 9.19 17.18
C SER A 70 -8.45 8.37 15.97
N TRP A 71 -7.61 7.37 16.21
CA TRP A 71 -7.13 6.43 15.21
C TRP A 71 -7.68 5.04 15.48
N SER A 72 -8.25 4.42 14.45
CA SER A 72 -8.78 3.05 14.54
C SER A 72 -8.12 2.18 13.49
N ASP A 73 -7.58 1.05 13.93
CA ASP A 73 -6.90 0.09 13.08
C ASP A 73 -7.85 -1.03 12.61
N TYR A 74 -7.76 -1.38 11.34
CA TYR A 74 -8.63 -2.38 10.71
C TYR A 74 -7.81 -3.35 9.86
N SER A 75 -8.27 -4.60 9.79
CA SER A 75 -7.61 -5.64 9.01
C SER A 75 -7.78 -5.49 7.48
N SER A 76 -8.73 -4.67 7.01
CA SER A 76 -9.00 -4.41 5.58
C SER A 76 -9.91 -3.18 5.40
N GLY A 77 -10.10 -2.72 4.16
CA GLY A 77 -10.91 -1.54 3.85
C GLY A 77 -12.43 -1.69 4.05
N GLY A 78 -12.96 -2.92 3.94
CA GLY A 78 -14.40 -3.16 4.10
C GLY A 78 -14.95 -2.72 5.47
N PRO A 79 -14.35 -3.11 6.60
CA PRO A 79 -14.71 -2.60 7.92
C PRO A 79 -14.62 -1.07 8.05
N ILE A 80 -13.63 -0.41 7.44
CA ILE A 80 -13.49 1.05 7.43
C ILE A 80 -14.74 1.69 6.81
N THR A 81 -15.17 1.21 5.63
CA THR A 81 -16.38 1.67 4.96
C THR A 81 -17.62 1.55 5.86
N ASN A 82 -17.78 0.42 6.55
CA ASN A 82 -18.90 0.20 7.46
C ASN A 82 -18.90 1.18 8.65
N GLN A 83 -17.74 1.50 9.21
CA GLN A 83 -17.62 2.46 10.30
C GLN A 83 -17.85 3.91 9.83
N MET A 84 -17.44 4.25 8.61
CA MET A 84 -17.78 5.55 7.99
C MET A 84 -19.29 5.70 7.79
N MET A 85 -19.96 4.66 7.29
CA MET A 85 -21.44 4.64 7.14
C MET A 85 -22.15 4.76 8.49
N ALA A 86 -21.58 4.19 9.55
CA ALA A 86 -22.09 4.31 10.91
C ALA A 86 -21.74 5.65 11.61
N ASN A 87 -21.20 6.63 10.87
CA ASN A 87 -20.75 7.93 11.41
C ASN A 87 -19.69 7.83 12.53
N LYS A 88 -18.88 6.75 12.50
CA LYS A 88 -17.82 6.54 13.50
C LYS A 88 -16.44 7.00 13.01
N LEU A 89 -16.25 7.14 11.70
CA LEU A 89 -15.04 7.63 11.07
C LEU A 89 -15.36 8.78 10.12
N ASN A 90 -14.48 9.79 10.09
CA ASN A 90 -14.52 10.91 9.16
C ASN A 90 -13.65 10.64 7.93
N ILE A 91 -12.48 10.02 8.13
CA ILE A 91 -11.46 9.73 7.11
C ILE A 91 -11.21 8.23 7.09
N GLY A 92 -11.06 7.66 5.89
CA GLY A 92 -10.70 6.27 5.68
C GLY A 92 -9.53 6.13 4.71
N VAL A 93 -8.59 5.22 5.02
CA VAL A 93 -7.43 4.94 4.17
C VAL A 93 -7.45 3.47 3.77
N MET A 94 -7.45 3.19 2.46
CA MET A 94 -7.66 1.84 1.96
C MET A 94 -7.18 1.67 0.51
N GLY A 95 -7.10 0.43 0.03
CA GLY A 95 -6.74 0.10 -1.34
C GLY A 95 -7.85 0.39 -2.35
N ASP A 96 -7.54 0.23 -3.62
CA ASP A 96 -8.37 0.55 -4.80
C ASP A 96 -9.79 -0.04 -4.76
N TYR A 97 -9.92 -1.35 -4.70
CA TYR A 97 -11.24 -2.00 -4.67
C TYR A 97 -12.10 -1.57 -3.46
N PRO A 98 -11.59 -1.55 -2.21
CA PRO A 98 -12.36 -1.01 -1.09
C PRO A 98 -12.69 0.49 -1.23
N LEU A 99 -11.83 1.30 -1.86
CA LEU A 99 -12.15 2.70 -2.20
C LEU A 99 -13.37 2.79 -3.11
N ILE A 100 -13.40 2.00 -4.18
CA ILE A 100 -14.52 1.93 -5.14
C ILE A 100 -15.79 1.43 -4.44
N VAL A 101 -15.68 0.38 -3.62
CA VAL A 101 -16.81 -0.13 -2.82
C VAL A 101 -17.36 0.95 -1.88
N ASN A 102 -16.47 1.74 -1.27
CA ASN A 102 -16.85 2.87 -0.42
C ASN A 102 -17.66 3.91 -1.22
N GLY A 103 -17.09 4.44 -2.31
CA GLY A 103 -17.76 5.43 -3.15
C GLY A 103 -19.12 4.95 -3.65
N ALA A 104 -19.17 3.74 -4.22
CA ALA A 104 -20.41 3.16 -4.76
C ALA A 104 -21.49 2.97 -3.70
N LYS A 105 -21.16 2.48 -2.50
CA LYS A 105 -22.12 2.33 -1.40
C LYS A 105 -22.66 3.66 -0.91
N PHE A 106 -21.79 4.66 -0.74
CA PHE A 106 -22.21 5.97 -0.25
C PHE A 106 -23.08 6.72 -1.26
N GLN A 107 -22.88 6.54 -2.56
CA GLN A 107 -23.76 7.13 -3.59
C GLN A 107 -25.16 6.51 -3.62
N GLN A 108 -25.39 5.35 -3.01
CA GLN A 108 -26.72 4.76 -2.86
C GLN A 108 -27.50 5.29 -1.65
N THR A 109 -26.91 6.12 -0.81
CA THR A 109 -27.61 6.72 0.35
C THR A 109 -28.21 8.08 -0.03
N ASP A 110 -29.26 8.49 0.68
CA ASP A 110 -29.93 9.77 0.40
C ASP A 110 -29.17 11.00 0.92
N SER A 111 -28.33 10.81 1.98
CA SER A 111 -27.78 11.92 2.74
C SER A 111 -26.29 11.83 3.06
N LEU A 112 -25.68 10.68 2.83
CA LEU A 112 -24.26 10.49 3.12
C LEU A 112 -23.46 10.35 1.83
N ARG A 113 -22.36 11.06 1.75
CA ARG A 113 -21.41 10.99 0.63
C ARG A 113 -19.99 10.85 1.16
N THR A 114 -19.12 10.29 0.35
CA THR A 114 -17.68 10.36 0.52
C THR A 114 -17.03 10.94 -0.72
N LYS A 115 -15.84 11.51 -0.53
CA LYS A 115 -14.98 11.97 -1.63
C LYS A 115 -13.65 11.25 -1.57
N TYR A 116 -13.15 10.81 -2.71
CA TYR A 116 -11.77 10.40 -2.90
C TYR A 116 -10.91 11.66 -3.09
N ILE A 117 -9.94 11.90 -2.19
CA ILE A 117 -9.27 13.19 -2.07
C ILE A 117 -7.76 13.16 -2.27
N ALA A 118 -7.13 11.98 -2.20
CA ALA A 118 -5.70 11.81 -2.43
C ALA A 118 -5.33 10.35 -2.62
N GLY A 119 -4.22 10.08 -3.31
CA GLY A 119 -3.47 8.84 -3.21
C GLY A 119 -2.69 8.76 -1.89
N THR A 120 -2.09 7.60 -1.61
CA THR A 120 -1.03 7.43 -0.61
C THR A 120 0.22 6.84 -1.25
N GLY A 121 0.00 6.04 -2.28
CA GLY A 121 1.04 5.43 -3.08
C GLY A 121 0.47 4.48 -4.12
N TYR A 122 1.34 4.00 -4.99
CA TYR A 122 0.96 3.10 -6.07
C TYR A 122 2.08 2.14 -6.46
N ASN A 123 1.70 1.03 -7.07
CA ASN A 123 2.56 0.20 -7.89
C ASN A 123 2.10 0.27 -9.35
N LEU A 124 2.91 0.86 -10.23
CA LEU A 124 2.53 1.06 -11.64
C LEU A 124 2.29 -0.26 -12.39
N LYS A 125 2.98 -1.32 -12.02
CA LYS A 125 2.85 -2.64 -12.64
C LYS A 125 1.68 -3.46 -12.07
N GLY A 126 1.10 -3.07 -10.91
CA GLY A 126 0.00 -3.77 -10.25
C GLY A 126 0.42 -4.77 -9.17
N SER A 127 1.72 -4.93 -8.90
CA SER A 127 2.21 -5.79 -7.82
C SER A 127 1.84 -5.24 -6.44
N GLY A 128 1.72 -6.13 -5.45
CA GLY A 128 1.29 -5.81 -4.09
C GLY A 128 0.06 -6.61 -3.63
N ASN A 129 -0.68 -7.17 -4.59
CA ASN A 129 -1.63 -8.26 -4.36
C ASN A 129 -1.07 -9.55 -4.95
N ALA A 130 -1.30 -10.70 -4.33
CA ALA A 130 -0.82 -11.97 -4.85
C ALA A 130 -1.71 -13.14 -4.45
N ILE A 131 -1.61 -14.25 -5.19
CA ILE A 131 -2.13 -15.54 -4.77
C ILE A 131 -0.94 -16.37 -4.30
N VAL A 132 -0.99 -16.79 -3.04
CA VAL A 132 0.07 -17.54 -2.34
C VAL A 132 -0.42 -18.95 -2.04
N VAL A 133 0.44 -19.93 -2.26
CA VAL A 133 0.25 -21.34 -1.88
C VAL A 133 1.26 -21.73 -0.81
N PRO A 134 1.06 -22.84 -0.06
CA PRO A 134 2.12 -23.37 0.81
C PRO A 134 3.44 -23.53 0.05
N VAL A 135 4.57 -23.31 0.72
CA VAL A 135 5.89 -23.29 0.06
C VAL A 135 6.24 -24.59 -0.65
N ASP A 136 5.75 -25.72 -0.15
CA ASP A 136 5.94 -27.07 -0.67
C ASP A 136 4.80 -27.55 -1.60
N SER A 137 3.85 -26.67 -1.94
CA SER A 137 2.73 -26.98 -2.85
C SER A 137 3.23 -27.31 -4.25
N ASP A 138 2.56 -28.23 -4.92
CA ASP A 138 2.74 -28.58 -6.35
C ASP A 138 1.97 -27.67 -7.32
N VAL A 139 1.22 -26.69 -6.80
CA VAL A 139 0.46 -25.71 -7.58
C VAL A 139 1.37 -24.58 -8.05
N TYR A 140 1.41 -24.33 -9.36
CA TYR A 140 2.26 -23.30 -9.99
C TYR A 140 1.48 -22.30 -10.85
N SER A 141 0.17 -22.48 -11.01
CA SER A 141 -0.67 -21.58 -11.80
C SER A 141 -2.07 -21.46 -11.22
N ILE A 142 -2.79 -20.40 -11.62
CA ILE A 142 -4.16 -20.14 -11.17
C ILE A 142 -5.15 -21.22 -11.66
N GLU A 143 -4.92 -21.81 -12.85
CA GLU A 143 -5.77 -22.85 -13.40
C GLU A 143 -5.74 -24.14 -12.57
N GLN A 144 -4.62 -24.42 -11.93
CA GLN A 144 -4.46 -25.58 -11.03
C GLN A 144 -5.21 -25.45 -9.71
N LEU A 145 -5.74 -24.24 -9.41
CA LEU A 145 -6.59 -24.00 -8.24
C LEU A 145 -8.05 -24.42 -8.44
N LYS A 146 -8.43 -24.86 -9.64
CA LYS A 146 -9.77 -25.35 -9.94
C LYS A 146 -10.18 -26.48 -8.97
N GLY A 147 -11.31 -26.31 -8.29
CA GLY A 147 -11.82 -27.27 -7.30
C GLY A 147 -11.06 -27.27 -5.97
N LYS A 148 -10.09 -26.39 -5.78
CA LYS A 148 -9.33 -26.23 -4.53
C LYS A 148 -9.92 -25.16 -3.64
N ASP A 149 -9.56 -25.20 -2.36
CA ASP A 149 -9.95 -24.21 -1.36
C ASP A 149 -9.05 -22.97 -1.45
N VAL A 150 -9.63 -21.86 -1.89
CA VAL A 150 -8.96 -20.56 -1.99
C VAL A 150 -9.56 -19.60 -0.98
N SER A 151 -8.76 -19.03 -0.10
CA SER A 151 -9.23 -17.99 0.82
C SER A 151 -8.83 -16.59 0.37
N VAL A 152 -9.62 -15.62 0.78
CA VAL A 152 -9.39 -14.20 0.48
C VAL A 152 -10.18 -13.33 1.47
N PRO A 153 -9.67 -12.17 1.91
CA PRO A 153 -10.47 -11.20 2.67
C PRO A 153 -11.45 -10.51 1.73
N VAL A 154 -12.70 -10.97 1.70
CA VAL A 154 -13.74 -10.45 0.80
C VAL A 154 -13.95 -8.95 1.01
N GLY A 155 -13.97 -8.17 -0.08
CA GLY A 155 -14.08 -6.71 -0.07
C GLY A 155 -12.74 -6.00 0.07
N SER A 156 -11.60 -6.73 0.03
CA SER A 156 -10.26 -6.17 -0.03
C SER A 156 -9.76 -5.97 -1.47
N ALA A 157 -8.62 -5.32 -1.63
CA ALA A 157 -7.92 -5.23 -2.91
C ALA A 157 -7.56 -6.62 -3.47
N ALA A 158 -7.07 -7.52 -2.64
CA ALA A 158 -6.75 -8.89 -3.05
C ALA A 158 -7.96 -9.68 -3.54
N TRP A 159 -9.15 -9.42 -3.00
CA TRP A 159 -10.39 -10.02 -3.51
C TRP A 159 -10.71 -9.53 -4.92
N GLY A 160 -10.61 -8.23 -5.16
CA GLY A 160 -10.84 -7.68 -6.50
C GLY A 160 -9.79 -8.16 -7.50
N MET A 161 -8.50 -8.18 -7.13
CA MET A 161 -7.44 -8.74 -7.96
C MET A 161 -7.71 -10.22 -8.29
N LEU A 162 -8.13 -11.04 -7.31
CA LEU A 162 -8.49 -12.44 -7.54
C LEU A 162 -9.63 -12.57 -8.55
N LEU A 163 -10.70 -11.76 -8.43
CA LEU A 163 -11.80 -11.76 -9.39
C LEU A 163 -11.33 -11.38 -10.80
N LYS A 164 -10.47 -10.36 -10.90
CA LYS A 164 -9.86 -9.97 -12.18
C LYS A 164 -9.01 -11.09 -12.78
N ALA A 165 -8.13 -11.68 -11.97
CA ALA A 165 -7.29 -12.81 -12.39
C ALA A 165 -8.14 -13.98 -12.93
N MET A 166 -9.24 -14.30 -12.25
CA MET A 166 -10.18 -15.33 -12.70
C MET A 166 -10.87 -14.94 -14.00
N GLN A 167 -11.33 -13.69 -14.13
CA GLN A 167 -11.97 -13.21 -15.36
C GLN A 167 -11.01 -13.25 -16.56
N ASP A 168 -9.76 -12.83 -16.37
CA ASP A 168 -8.73 -12.78 -17.42
C ASP A 168 -8.35 -14.19 -17.91
N ASN A 169 -8.40 -15.18 -17.01
CA ASN A 169 -8.11 -16.57 -17.32
C ASN A 169 -9.37 -17.39 -17.69
N GLY A 170 -10.53 -16.76 -17.81
CA GLY A 170 -11.78 -17.42 -18.20
C GLY A 170 -12.28 -18.44 -17.18
N ILE A 171 -11.94 -18.27 -15.90
CA ILE A 171 -12.31 -19.19 -14.82
C ILE A 171 -13.50 -18.59 -14.06
N PRO A 172 -14.70 -19.25 -14.07
CA PRO A 172 -15.82 -18.81 -13.27
C PRO A 172 -15.52 -18.86 -11.77
N SER A 173 -15.91 -17.82 -11.02
CA SER A 173 -15.68 -17.75 -9.56
C SER A 173 -16.29 -18.94 -8.79
N ALA A 174 -17.36 -19.53 -9.31
CA ALA A 174 -17.98 -20.73 -8.75
C ALA A 174 -17.13 -22.02 -8.84
N GLU A 175 -16.06 -22.02 -9.65
CA GLU A 175 -15.16 -23.18 -9.78
C GLU A 175 -14.13 -23.28 -8.65
N TYR A 176 -14.00 -22.24 -7.82
CA TYR A 176 -13.16 -22.23 -6.63
C TYR A 176 -13.98 -22.33 -5.34
N GLY A 177 -13.47 -23.06 -4.37
CA GLY A 177 -14.01 -23.09 -3.02
C GLY A 177 -13.66 -21.82 -2.24
N LEU A 178 -14.18 -20.65 -2.67
CA LEU A 178 -13.83 -19.37 -2.05
C LEU A 178 -14.26 -19.30 -0.58
N LYS A 179 -13.29 -19.01 0.29
CA LYS A 179 -13.48 -18.84 1.73
C LYS A 179 -13.13 -17.42 2.16
N ASN A 180 -14.04 -16.75 2.86
CA ASN A 180 -13.74 -15.44 3.44
C ASN A 180 -12.89 -15.62 4.71
N GLN A 181 -11.64 -15.19 4.66
CA GLN A 181 -10.71 -15.19 5.80
C GLN A 181 -9.97 -13.86 5.85
N SER A 182 -9.71 -13.39 7.08
CA SER A 182 -8.84 -12.22 7.24
C SER A 182 -7.39 -12.55 6.85
N PRO A 183 -6.56 -11.56 6.51
CA PRO A 183 -5.17 -11.76 6.12
C PRO A 183 -4.39 -12.67 7.07
N ALA A 184 -4.41 -12.34 8.35
CA ALA A 184 -3.68 -13.12 9.37
C ALA A 184 -4.15 -14.57 9.47
N VAL A 185 -5.47 -14.83 9.33
CA VAL A 185 -6.02 -16.19 9.35
C VAL A 185 -5.63 -16.96 8.10
N GLY A 186 -5.71 -16.33 6.94
CA GLY A 186 -5.27 -16.92 5.67
C GLY A 186 -3.79 -17.30 5.68
N ALA A 187 -2.91 -16.36 6.08
CA ALA A 187 -1.49 -16.60 6.21
C ALA A 187 -1.15 -17.75 7.19
N ALA A 188 -1.84 -17.80 8.33
CA ALA A 188 -1.67 -18.89 9.29
C ALA A 188 -2.13 -20.26 8.73
N ASN A 189 -3.20 -20.27 7.93
CA ASN A 189 -3.68 -21.48 7.29
C ASN A 189 -2.76 -21.96 6.14
N ILE A 190 -2.14 -21.05 5.39
CA ILE A 190 -1.07 -21.37 4.42
C ILE A 190 0.10 -22.00 5.14
N ALA A 191 0.61 -21.38 6.20
CA ALA A 191 1.73 -21.92 6.98
C ALA A 191 1.46 -23.31 7.60
N ALA A 192 0.19 -23.60 7.90
CA ALA A 192 -0.24 -24.87 8.46
C ALA A 192 -0.68 -25.91 7.40
N GLY A 193 -0.63 -25.61 6.10
CA GLY A 193 -1.11 -26.48 5.02
C GLY A 193 -2.61 -26.81 5.11
N LYS A 194 -3.43 -25.93 5.69
CA LYS A 194 -4.87 -26.14 5.90
C LYS A 194 -5.74 -25.60 4.77
N ILE A 195 -5.15 -24.91 3.84
CA ILE A 195 -5.81 -24.33 2.67
C ILE A 195 -4.87 -24.41 1.48
N ASP A 196 -5.42 -24.59 0.28
CA ASP A 196 -4.63 -24.75 -0.93
C ASP A 196 -3.99 -23.43 -1.40
N ALA A 197 -4.73 -22.30 -1.28
CA ALA A 197 -4.24 -20.98 -1.64
C ALA A 197 -4.89 -19.88 -0.81
N HIS A 198 -4.17 -18.75 -0.70
CA HIS A 198 -4.67 -17.51 -0.10
C HIS A 198 -4.35 -16.33 -1.02
N SER A 199 -5.36 -15.56 -1.40
CA SER A 199 -5.15 -14.29 -2.07
C SER A 199 -5.08 -13.19 -1.04
N ASP A 200 -3.97 -12.43 -1.01
CA ASP A 200 -3.79 -11.38 -0.04
C ASP A 200 -3.07 -10.16 -0.64
N PHE A 201 -3.08 -9.06 0.10
CA PHE A 201 -2.52 -7.76 -0.27
C PHE A 201 -1.25 -7.46 0.54
N CYS A 202 -0.56 -6.38 0.18
CA CYS A 202 0.67 -5.91 0.82
C CYS A 202 0.54 -5.75 2.35
N PRO A 203 1.51 -6.19 3.18
CA PRO A 203 2.71 -6.94 2.83
C PRO A 203 2.58 -8.47 3.04
N TRP A 204 1.37 -9.02 3.10
CA TRP A 204 1.12 -10.40 3.56
C TRP A 204 1.78 -11.46 2.68
N SER A 205 1.79 -11.25 1.36
CA SER A 205 2.47 -12.18 0.45
C SER A 205 3.98 -12.19 0.70
N GLU A 206 4.59 -11.03 0.84
CA GLU A 206 6.02 -10.87 1.13
C GLU A 206 6.38 -11.39 2.52
N LEU A 207 5.49 -11.22 3.51
CA LEU A 207 5.66 -11.83 4.84
C LEU A 207 5.70 -13.36 4.76
N MET A 208 4.78 -13.98 4.01
CA MET A 208 4.76 -15.44 3.84
C MET A 208 6.00 -15.94 3.09
N GLU A 209 6.47 -15.23 2.07
CA GLU A 209 7.72 -15.53 1.36
C GLU A 209 8.94 -15.37 2.27
N PHE A 210 9.06 -14.25 2.98
CA PHE A 210 10.19 -13.98 3.89
C PHE A 210 10.30 -15.02 5.00
N ARG A 211 9.16 -15.40 5.59
CA ARG A 211 9.07 -16.43 6.63
C ARG A 211 9.20 -17.86 6.09
N GLY A 212 9.23 -18.04 4.76
CA GLY A 212 9.35 -19.35 4.12
C GLY A 212 8.12 -20.23 4.30
N THR A 213 6.95 -19.66 4.51
CA THR A 213 5.69 -20.39 4.71
C THR A 213 4.84 -20.48 3.46
N GLY A 214 5.04 -19.58 2.51
CA GLY A 214 4.27 -19.51 1.28
C GLY A 214 5.11 -19.10 0.07
N ARG A 215 4.56 -19.35 -1.10
CA ARG A 215 5.14 -19.04 -2.40
C ARG A 215 4.06 -18.44 -3.30
N LYS A 216 4.36 -17.33 -3.99
CA LYS A 216 3.47 -16.74 -4.97
C LYS A 216 3.34 -17.62 -6.21
N ILE A 217 2.12 -17.75 -6.71
CA ILE A 217 1.81 -18.40 -8.01
C ILE A 217 1.18 -17.40 -8.99
N TYR A 218 0.68 -16.28 -8.49
CA TYR A 218 0.13 -15.19 -9.27
C TYR A 218 0.44 -13.88 -8.56
N ASP A 219 0.89 -12.89 -9.31
CA ASP A 219 1.17 -11.53 -8.82
C ASP A 219 0.22 -10.54 -9.50
N GLY A 220 -0.20 -9.51 -8.77
CA GLY A 220 -1.11 -8.49 -9.30
C GLY A 220 -0.61 -7.80 -10.57
N SER A 221 0.71 -7.82 -10.84
CA SER A 221 1.29 -7.30 -12.08
C SER A 221 0.80 -8.03 -13.35
N GLU A 222 0.28 -9.25 -13.20
CA GLU A 222 -0.30 -10.02 -14.31
C GLU A 222 -1.66 -9.47 -14.78
N THR A 223 -2.34 -8.67 -13.95
CA THR A 223 -3.60 -8.04 -14.33
C THR A 223 -3.42 -6.88 -15.31
N GLY A 224 -2.22 -6.32 -15.41
CA GLY A 224 -1.92 -5.14 -16.22
C GLY A 224 -2.57 -3.84 -15.71
N VAL A 225 -3.14 -3.85 -14.50
CA VAL A 225 -3.78 -2.69 -13.86
C VAL A 225 -2.90 -2.19 -12.71
N PRO A 226 -2.58 -0.89 -12.64
CA PRO A 226 -1.85 -0.33 -11.50
C PRO A 226 -2.57 -0.59 -10.18
N TYR A 227 -1.84 -0.94 -9.13
CA TYR A 227 -2.34 -1.09 -7.78
C TYR A 227 -2.23 0.22 -7.01
N LEU A 228 -3.32 0.66 -6.40
CA LEU A 228 -3.46 1.99 -5.82
C LEU A 228 -3.97 1.94 -4.39
N HIS A 229 -3.55 2.93 -3.60
CA HIS A 229 -4.14 3.21 -2.29
C HIS A 229 -4.45 4.69 -2.16
N GLY A 230 -5.39 5.02 -1.28
CA GLY A 230 -5.73 6.41 -1.09
C GLY A 230 -6.68 6.68 0.07
N VAL A 231 -7.09 7.93 0.11
CA VAL A 231 -7.86 8.54 1.19
C VAL A 231 -9.25 8.91 0.70
N VAL A 232 -10.25 8.47 1.44
CA VAL A 232 -11.63 8.96 1.34
C VAL A 232 -11.99 9.73 2.60
N VAL A 233 -12.79 10.77 2.41
CA VAL A 233 -13.32 11.59 3.51
C VAL A 233 -14.84 11.68 3.39
N ARG A 234 -15.55 11.74 4.51
CA ARG A 234 -16.98 12.08 4.50
C ARG A 234 -17.14 13.52 4.03
N GLU A 235 -18.07 13.71 3.08
CA GLU A 235 -18.29 15.01 2.45
C GLU A 235 -18.77 16.07 3.45
N ASP A 236 -19.69 15.73 4.34
CA ASP A 236 -20.18 16.61 5.39
C ASP A 236 -19.06 17.11 6.32
N PHE A 237 -18.13 16.23 6.70
CA PHE A 237 -16.95 16.61 7.48
C PHE A 237 -16.01 17.51 6.68
N ALA A 238 -15.78 17.18 5.41
CA ALA A 238 -14.85 17.92 4.56
C ALA A 238 -15.38 19.33 4.22
N GLU A 239 -16.70 19.49 4.04
CA GLU A 239 -17.33 20.78 3.85
C GLU A 239 -17.32 21.65 5.10
N GLN A 240 -17.52 21.05 6.27
CA GLN A 240 -17.49 21.75 7.54
C GLN A 240 -16.08 22.19 7.95
N TYR A 241 -15.07 21.31 7.69
CA TYR A 241 -13.68 21.49 8.13
C TYR A 241 -12.65 21.32 7.00
N PRO A 242 -12.73 22.08 5.89
CA PRO A 242 -11.86 21.90 4.73
C PRO A 242 -10.37 22.13 5.05
N GLU A 243 -10.07 23.02 6.00
CA GLU A 243 -8.68 23.30 6.43
C GLU A 243 -8.11 22.14 7.25
N VAL A 244 -8.94 21.40 8.00
CA VAL A 244 -8.54 20.19 8.72
C VAL A 244 -8.21 19.07 7.74
N VAL A 245 -9.03 18.88 6.69
CA VAL A 245 -8.74 17.91 5.61
C VAL A 245 -7.46 18.29 4.88
N THR A 246 -7.26 19.56 4.57
CA THR A 246 -6.00 20.05 3.97
C THR A 246 -4.80 19.80 4.88
N ALA A 247 -4.94 20.00 6.20
CA ALA A 247 -3.90 19.71 7.19
C ALA A 247 -3.54 18.22 7.22
N PHE A 248 -4.53 17.33 7.14
CA PHE A 248 -4.31 15.89 7.03
C PHE A 248 -3.49 15.54 5.78
N LEU A 249 -3.82 16.12 4.62
CA LEU A 249 -3.10 15.85 3.38
C LEU A 249 -1.68 16.43 3.37
N LYS A 250 -1.42 17.54 4.07
CA LYS A 250 -0.05 18.03 4.31
C LYS A 250 0.76 17.03 5.15
N ALA A 251 0.13 16.44 6.17
CA ALA A 251 0.77 15.41 6.98
C ALA A 251 1.08 14.14 6.16
N VAL A 252 0.18 13.73 5.27
CA VAL A 252 0.39 12.60 4.33
C VAL A 252 1.61 12.86 3.43
N TYR A 253 1.72 14.06 2.86
CA TYR A 253 2.86 14.46 2.04
C TYR A 253 4.17 14.38 2.84
N GLU A 254 4.20 14.99 4.02
CA GLU A 254 5.40 14.99 4.89
C GLU A 254 5.80 13.58 5.33
N ALA A 255 4.84 12.69 5.57
CA ALA A 255 5.09 11.29 5.90
C ALA A 255 5.86 10.57 4.78
N GLY A 256 5.50 10.82 3.52
CA GLY A 256 6.24 10.32 2.35
C GLY A 256 7.66 10.85 2.29
N GLU A 257 7.86 12.15 2.46
CA GLU A 257 9.18 12.80 2.48
C GLU A 257 10.07 12.25 3.62
N TRP A 258 9.46 11.99 4.79
CA TRP A 258 10.17 11.41 5.93
C TRP A 258 10.69 9.99 5.63
N ILE A 259 9.87 9.15 4.99
CA ILE A 259 10.28 7.79 4.57
C ILE A 259 11.42 7.87 3.55
N HIS A 260 11.29 8.72 2.53
CA HIS A 260 12.28 8.87 1.46
C HIS A 260 13.63 9.36 1.95
N LYS A 261 13.65 10.15 3.02
CA LYS A 261 14.87 10.74 3.59
C LYS A 261 15.85 9.69 4.09
N ASP A 262 15.36 8.67 4.78
CA ASP A 262 16.16 7.55 5.30
C ASP A 262 15.27 6.30 5.42
N PRO A 263 15.13 5.53 4.33
CA PRO A 263 14.27 4.35 4.32
C PRO A 263 14.67 3.28 5.35
N VAL A 264 15.98 3.15 5.65
CA VAL A 264 16.47 2.15 6.62
C VAL A 264 16.02 2.51 8.04
N ALA A 265 16.24 3.76 8.45
CA ALA A 265 15.78 4.24 9.75
C ALA A 265 14.25 4.24 9.84
N ALA A 266 13.56 4.54 8.73
CA ALA A 266 12.10 4.52 8.67
C ALA A 266 11.55 3.11 8.92
N VAL A 267 12.05 2.07 8.23
CA VAL A 267 11.57 0.71 8.41
C VAL A 267 11.92 0.13 9.79
N ASP A 268 13.03 0.53 10.41
CA ASP A 268 13.37 0.17 11.79
C ASP A 268 12.33 0.70 12.81
N LEU A 269 11.75 1.88 12.57
CA LEU A 269 10.70 2.44 13.39
C LEU A 269 9.34 1.82 13.07
N MET A 270 9.03 1.63 11.78
CA MET A 270 7.78 1.00 11.35
C MET A 270 7.65 -0.44 11.87
N GLU A 271 8.74 -1.23 11.90
CA GLU A 271 8.75 -2.55 12.52
C GLU A 271 8.32 -2.49 13.99
N LYS A 272 8.82 -1.52 14.77
CA LYS A 272 8.43 -1.32 16.16
C LYS A 272 6.97 -0.95 16.34
N TRP A 273 6.41 -0.20 15.38
CA TRP A 273 5.02 0.25 15.44
C TRP A 273 4.01 -0.79 14.97
N THR A 274 4.41 -1.66 14.03
CA THR A 274 3.49 -2.58 13.34
C THR A 274 3.76 -4.06 13.62
N GLY A 275 5.01 -4.40 13.98
CA GLY A 275 5.45 -5.79 14.10
C GLY A 275 5.71 -6.48 12.76
N VAL A 276 5.66 -5.76 11.65
CA VAL A 276 6.08 -6.25 10.33
C VAL A 276 7.61 -6.18 10.27
N GLU A 277 8.27 -7.27 9.87
CA GLU A 277 9.73 -7.34 9.77
C GLU A 277 10.27 -6.25 8.84
N LYS A 278 11.26 -5.53 9.31
CA LYS A 278 11.87 -4.41 8.58
C LYS A 278 12.42 -4.80 7.21
N GLU A 279 12.85 -6.04 7.06
CA GLU A 279 13.31 -6.59 5.79
C GLU A 279 12.17 -6.67 4.77
N VAL A 280 10.96 -6.97 5.22
CA VAL A 280 9.75 -6.92 4.39
C VAL A 280 9.35 -5.49 4.08
N LEU A 281 9.37 -4.61 5.08
CA LEU A 281 9.07 -3.18 4.87
C LEU A 281 10.05 -2.54 3.88
N TYR A 282 11.33 -2.94 3.91
CA TYR A 282 12.36 -2.42 3.02
C TYR A 282 12.10 -2.73 1.54
N ILE A 283 11.46 -3.88 1.22
CA ILE A 283 11.02 -4.19 -0.15
C ILE A 283 10.05 -3.14 -0.68
N TYR A 284 9.24 -2.52 0.19
CA TYR A 284 8.26 -1.51 -0.21
C TYR A 284 8.84 -0.10 -0.27
N PHE A 285 9.56 0.30 0.78
CA PHE A 285 9.90 1.70 1.04
C PHE A 285 11.31 2.10 0.61
N SER A 286 12.18 1.15 0.28
CA SER A 286 13.53 1.45 -0.19
C SER A 286 13.55 1.94 -1.63
N LYS A 287 14.68 2.49 -2.05
CA LYS A 287 14.89 2.86 -3.45
C LYS A 287 14.68 1.64 -4.36
N GLY A 288 13.86 1.79 -5.37
CA GLY A 288 13.49 0.71 -6.27
C GLY A 288 12.51 -0.31 -5.68
N GLY A 289 11.88 0.01 -4.55
CA GLY A 289 10.90 -0.83 -3.89
C GLY A 289 9.57 -0.92 -4.65
N HIS A 290 8.65 -1.70 -4.08
CA HIS A 290 7.36 -1.98 -4.70
C HIS A 290 6.42 -0.76 -4.69
N LEU A 291 6.57 0.15 -3.74
CA LEU A 291 5.67 1.26 -3.52
C LEU A 291 6.29 2.60 -3.95
N THR A 292 5.64 3.30 -4.84
CA THR A 292 5.90 4.71 -5.09
C THR A 292 4.95 5.55 -4.23
N LEU A 293 5.50 6.28 -3.25
CA LEU A 293 4.73 7.17 -2.39
C LEU A 293 4.36 8.44 -3.17
N ASP A 294 3.07 8.66 -3.37
CA ASP A 294 2.58 9.77 -4.18
C ASP A 294 1.12 10.07 -3.81
N PRO A 295 0.83 11.24 -3.23
CA PRO A 295 -0.53 11.61 -2.85
C PRO A 295 -1.35 12.22 -3.99
N THR A 296 -0.81 12.36 -5.21
CA THR A 296 -1.54 12.96 -6.33
C THR A 296 -2.59 12.03 -6.93
N ILE A 297 -3.61 12.61 -7.53
CA ILE A 297 -4.65 11.88 -8.27
C ILE A 297 -4.34 11.99 -9.76
N LYS A 298 -3.65 10.99 -10.33
CA LYS A 298 -3.27 10.98 -11.74
C LYS A 298 -4.43 10.50 -12.63
N PRO A 299 -4.56 10.98 -13.88
CA PRO A 299 -5.56 10.47 -14.83
C PRO A 299 -5.49 8.94 -14.98
N LYS A 300 -4.29 8.38 -15.02
CA LYS A 300 -4.06 6.92 -15.11
C LYS A 300 -4.62 6.16 -13.92
N TRP A 301 -4.63 6.76 -12.72
CA TRP A 301 -5.25 6.14 -11.53
C TRP A 301 -6.77 6.09 -11.64
N ILE A 302 -7.38 7.13 -12.21
CA ILE A 302 -8.83 7.16 -12.45
C ILE A 302 -9.22 6.08 -13.46
N GLU A 303 -8.41 5.86 -14.50
CA GLU A 303 -8.61 4.76 -15.46
C GLU A 303 -8.46 3.38 -14.82
N ALA A 304 -7.47 3.20 -13.94
CA ALA A 304 -7.30 1.96 -13.19
C ALA A 304 -8.51 1.69 -12.30
N LEU A 305 -8.94 2.67 -11.50
CA LEU A 305 -10.14 2.55 -10.65
C LEU A 305 -11.42 2.26 -11.46
N LYS A 306 -11.58 2.84 -12.66
CA LYS A 306 -12.69 2.52 -13.56
C LYS A 306 -12.62 1.08 -14.10
N THR A 307 -11.41 0.58 -14.36
CA THR A 307 -11.20 -0.83 -14.76
C THR A 307 -11.60 -1.77 -13.63
N ASP A 308 -11.13 -1.52 -12.42
CA ASP A 308 -11.44 -2.31 -11.23
C ASP A 308 -12.93 -2.26 -10.87
N HIS A 309 -13.56 -1.09 -11.01
CA HIS A 309 -15.00 -0.95 -10.87
C HIS A 309 -15.76 -1.86 -11.86
N GLY A 310 -15.30 -1.92 -13.11
CA GLY A 310 -15.87 -2.81 -14.13
C GLY A 310 -15.83 -4.28 -13.73
N VAL A 311 -14.76 -4.73 -13.06
CA VAL A 311 -14.64 -6.10 -12.50
C VAL A 311 -15.76 -6.37 -11.50
N LEU A 312 -15.94 -5.46 -10.52
CA LEU A 312 -16.93 -5.63 -9.45
C LEU A 312 -18.37 -5.53 -9.97
N VAL A 313 -18.64 -4.67 -10.94
CA VAL A 313 -19.97 -4.54 -11.57
C VAL A 313 -20.32 -5.80 -12.35
N LYS A 314 -19.36 -6.38 -13.09
CA LYS A 314 -19.55 -7.63 -13.82
C LYS A 314 -19.92 -8.79 -12.90
N GLU A 315 -19.31 -8.87 -11.72
CA GLU A 315 -19.63 -9.82 -10.66
C GLU A 315 -20.92 -9.45 -9.87
N LYS A 316 -21.58 -8.33 -10.21
CA LYS A 316 -22.74 -7.79 -9.48
C LYS A 316 -22.46 -7.56 -7.97
N ALA A 317 -21.21 -7.28 -7.65
CA ALA A 317 -20.75 -7.10 -6.28
C ALA A 317 -21.07 -5.69 -5.74
N ILE A 318 -21.15 -4.70 -6.63
CA ILE A 318 -21.45 -3.30 -6.27
C ILE A 318 -22.34 -2.62 -7.33
N PRO A 319 -23.07 -1.56 -6.96
CA PRO A 319 -23.76 -0.69 -7.90
C PRO A 319 -22.78 0.17 -8.72
N PRO A 320 -23.26 0.85 -9.77
CA PRO A 320 -22.45 1.86 -10.48
C PRO A 320 -21.96 2.97 -9.56
N LEU A 321 -20.81 3.55 -9.92
CA LEU A 321 -20.17 4.69 -9.24
C LEU A 321 -19.97 5.81 -10.26
N ASP A 322 -20.46 7.00 -9.93
CA ASP A 322 -20.11 8.23 -10.63
C ASP A 322 -18.77 8.75 -10.11
N PHE A 323 -17.72 8.57 -10.91
CA PHE A 323 -16.36 8.97 -10.56
C PHE A 323 -16.18 10.50 -10.56
N ASP A 324 -16.89 11.22 -11.42
CA ASP A 324 -16.77 12.67 -11.54
C ASP A 324 -17.42 13.37 -10.31
N GLU A 325 -18.49 12.79 -9.77
CA GLU A 325 -19.07 13.23 -8.50
C GLU A 325 -18.17 12.83 -7.31
N TRP A 326 -17.55 11.65 -7.34
CA TRP A 326 -16.84 11.09 -6.19
C TRP A 326 -15.43 11.67 -5.98
N ILE A 327 -14.68 11.98 -7.06
CA ILE A 327 -13.31 12.44 -7.00
C ILE A 327 -13.23 13.95 -6.87
N THR A 328 -12.39 14.46 -5.95
CA THR A 328 -12.05 15.88 -5.88
C THR A 328 -10.57 16.11 -5.60
N GLU A 329 -9.96 16.99 -6.37
CA GLU A 329 -8.57 17.41 -6.18
C GLU A 329 -8.43 18.68 -5.33
N SER A 330 -9.53 19.30 -4.89
CA SER A 330 -9.52 20.61 -4.25
C SER A 330 -8.66 20.66 -2.99
N TYR A 331 -8.77 19.63 -2.13
CA TYR A 331 -8.05 19.55 -0.85
C TYR A 331 -6.57 19.26 -1.04
N ILE A 332 -6.22 18.33 -1.94
CA ILE A 332 -4.80 18.00 -2.19
C ILE A 332 -4.08 19.15 -2.90
N LYS A 333 -4.74 19.85 -3.83
CA LYS A 333 -4.19 21.05 -4.44
C LYS A 333 -3.96 22.16 -3.42
N ALA A 334 -4.88 22.32 -2.45
CA ALA A 334 -4.69 23.25 -1.35
C ALA A 334 -3.48 22.87 -0.48
N ALA A 335 -3.33 21.57 -0.15
CA ALA A 335 -2.19 21.08 0.61
C ALA A 335 -0.84 21.35 -0.10
N TYR A 336 -0.76 21.07 -1.40
CA TYR A 336 0.43 21.34 -2.21
C TYR A 336 0.77 22.83 -2.27
N ARG A 337 -0.22 23.68 -2.51
CA ARG A 337 -0.05 25.15 -2.49
C ARG A 337 0.50 25.64 -1.15
N ASP A 338 -0.07 25.16 -0.02
CA ASP A 338 0.36 25.56 1.31
C ASP A 338 1.77 25.08 1.65
N LEU A 339 2.21 23.94 1.08
CA LEU A 339 3.56 23.41 1.19
C LEU A 339 4.55 24.03 0.19
N GLY A 340 4.09 24.90 -0.72
CA GLY A 340 4.92 25.47 -1.78
C GLY A 340 5.38 24.48 -2.83
N LYS A 341 4.58 23.42 -3.07
CA LYS A 341 4.85 22.34 -4.02
C LYS A 341 3.98 22.47 -5.27
N ASP A 342 4.45 21.92 -6.39
CA ASP A 342 3.76 21.95 -7.67
C ASP A 342 2.99 20.66 -7.91
N TYR A 343 1.68 20.69 -7.59
CA TYR A 343 0.78 19.55 -7.78
C TYR A 343 0.68 19.10 -9.23
N ASP A 344 0.55 20.03 -10.18
CA ASP A 344 0.32 19.68 -11.58
C ASP A 344 1.56 19.07 -12.23
N LYS A 345 2.75 19.45 -11.76
CA LYS A 345 4.01 18.80 -12.15
C LYS A 345 4.04 17.36 -11.64
N GLU A 346 3.84 17.13 -10.34
CA GLU A 346 3.90 15.79 -9.74
C GLU A 346 2.78 14.89 -10.27
N LYS A 347 1.57 15.42 -10.45
CA LYS A 347 0.44 14.68 -11.03
C LYS A 347 0.75 14.06 -12.39
N ASN A 348 1.59 14.69 -13.20
CA ASN A 348 1.94 14.22 -14.55
C ASN A 348 3.24 13.39 -14.59
N ASP A 349 3.94 13.27 -13.47
CA ASP A 349 5.15 12.46 -13.36
C ASP A 349 4.78 11.02 -12.98
N ILE A 350 5.05 10.05 -13.87
CA ILE A 350 4.83 8.62 -13.65
C ILE A 350 6.16 7.90 -13.87
N VAL A 351 6.65 7.29 -12.81
CA VAL A 351 7.90 6.52 -12.82
C VAL A 351 7.61 5.06 -13.19
N ASP A 352 8.21 4.58 -14.28
CA ASP A 352 8.20 3.14 -14.60
C ASP A 352 9.37 2.44 -13.89
N PRO A 353 9.11 1.52 -12.94
CA PRO A 353 10.15 0.83 -12.20
C PRO A 353 11.06 0.00 -13.10
N ALA A 354 10.57 -0.55 -14.21
CA ALA A 354 11.41 -1.29 -15.16
C ALA A 354 12.52 -0.43 -15.78
N VAL A 355 12.27 0.88 -15.92
CA VAL A 355 13.26 1.86 -16.43
C VAL A 355 14.08 2.43 -15.27
N ALA A 356 13.40 2.87 -14.21
CA ALA A 356 14.04 3.56 -13.10
C ALA A 356 15.02 2.65 -12.33
N ASN A 357 14.70 1.35 -12.23
CA ASN A 357 15.45 0.39 -11.43
C ASN A 357 16.44 -0.44 -12.25
N ALA A 358 16.51 -0.26 -13.58
CA ALA A 358 17.33 -1.09 -14.47
C ALA A 358 18.82 -1.18 -14.09
N ASN A 359 19.34 -0.15 -13.41
CA ASN A 359 20.75 -0.06 -13.00
C ASN A 359 20.91 0.03 -11.48
N LEU A 360 19.89 -0.32 -10.70
CA LEU A 360 20.06 -0.36 -9.24
C LEU A 360 20.88 -1.57 -8.83
N PRO A 361 21.75 -1.41 -7.82
CA PRO A 361 22.58 -2.50 -7.33
C PRO A 361 21.75 -3.53 -6.57
N MET A 362 22.13 -4.80 -6.64
CA MET A 362 21.66 -5.83 -5.72
C MET A 362 22.18 -5.55 -4.30
N GLU A 363 21.46 -6.02 -3.29
CA GLU A 363 21.74 -5.68 -1.90
C GLU A 363 21.81 -6.93 -1.01
N ILE A 364 22.77 -6.91 -0.08
CA ILE A 364 22.87 -7.89 1.01
C ILE A 364 22.73 -7.12 2.33
N TRP A 365 21.69 -7.41 3.09
CA TRP A 365 21.49 -6.85 4.42
C TRP A 365 22.10 -7.77 5.47
N HIS A 366 23.22 -7.37 6.03
CA HIS A 366 23.93 -8.09 7.08
C HIS A 366 23.26 -7.90 8.43
N ALA A 367 23.31 -8.91 9.29
CA ALA A 367 22.71 -8.82 10.62
C ALA A 367 23.33 -7.74 11.53
N ARG A 368 24.57 -7.29 11.26
CA ARG A 368 25.31 -6.31 12.07
C ARG A 368 25.88 -5.14 11.28
N ASP A 369 26.25 -5.35 10.03
CA ASP A 369 27.11 -4.43 9.28
C ASP A 369 26.35 -3.55 8.27
N GLY A 370 24.99 -3.51 8.38
CA GLY A 370 24.16 -2.73 7.47
C GLY A 370 23.95 -3.39 6.10
N ILE A 371 23.81 -2.59 5.05
CA ILE A 371 23.51 -3.06 3.69
C ILE A 371 24.73 -2.84 2.79
N SER A 372 25.21 -3.92 2.16
CA SER A 372 26.21 -3.89 1.10
C SER A 372 25.53 -3.95 -0.27
N THR A 373 26.11 -3.27 -1.27
CA THR A 373 25.56 -3.17 -2.62
C THR A 373 26.51 -3.72 -3.67
N TYR A 374 25.96 -4.34 -4.72
CA TYR A 374 26.70 -5.01 -5.80
C TYR A 374 26.10 -4.64 -7.14
N GLN A 375 26.93 -4.22 -8.10
CA GLN A 375 26.45 -3.71 -9.39
C GLN A 375 26.04 -4.83 -10.35
N THR A 376 26.63 -6.02 -10.20
CA THR A 376 26.34 -7.16 -11.08
C THR A 376 25.92 -8.40 -10.28
N LEU A 377 25.08 -9.25 -10.88
CA LEU A 377 24.69 -10.52 -10.25
C LEU A 377 25.87 -11.44 -9.97
N PRO A 378 26.91 -11.57 -10.83
CA PRO A 378 28.12 -12.32 -10.48
C PRO A 378 28.82 -11.82 -9.23
N GLU A 379 29.02 -10.50 -9.07
CA GLU A 379 29.60 -9.92 -7.85
C GLU A 379 28.76 -10.22 -6.60
N PHE A 380 27.43 -10.06 -6.71
CA PHE A 380 26.48 -10.35 -5.64
C PHE A 380 26.53 -11.83 -5.22
N LEU A 381 26.50 -12.76 -6.18
CA LEU A 381 26.55 -14.20 -5.92
C LEU A 381 27.93 -14.62 -5.34
N SER A 382 29.04 -14.02 -5.81
CA SER A 382 30.39 -14.26 -5.25
C SER A 382 30.46 -13.83 -3.79
N ALA A 383 29.99 -12.63 -3.46
CA ALA A 383 29.95 -12.14 -2.09
C ALA A 383 29.09 -13.05 -1.19
N LEU A 384 27.93 -13.53 -1.68
CA LEU A 384 27.10 -14.49 -0.94
C LEU A 384 27.84 -15.80 -0.68
N SER A 385 28.57 -16.33 -1.67
CA SER A 385 29.38 -17.54 -1.51
C SER A 385 30.43 -17.38 -0.40
N GLU A 386 31.13 -16.25 -0.36
CA GLU A 386 32.12 -15.94 0.69
C GLU A 386 31.47 -15.82 2.08
N LEU A 387 30.32 -15.13 2.16
CA LEU A 387 29.58 -14.96 3.40
C LEU A 387 29.04 -16.29 3.94
N GLN A 388 28.58 -17.19 3.07
CA GLN A 388 28.15 -18.54 3.46
C GLN A 388 29.32 -19.38 4.01
N GLN A 389 30.51 -19.30 3.38
CA GLN A 389 31.71 -20.00 3.84
C GLN A 389 32.17 -19.51 5.22
N THR A 390 32.03 -18.23 5.53
CA THR A 390 32.37 -17.65 6.83
C THR A 390 31.30 -17.82 7.89
N GLY A 391 30.12 -18.34 7.54
CA GLY A 391 28.98 -18.47 8.43
C GLY A 391 28.35 -17.12 8.85
N ALA A 392 28.51 -16.08 8.04
CA ALA A 392 27.93 -14.76 8.30
C ALA A 392 26.41 -14.83 8.35
N LYS A 393 25.81 -14.15 9.34
CA LYS A 393 24.35 -14.04 9.44
C LYS A 393 23.86 -12.88 8.59
N LEU A 394 22.90 -13.19 7.73
CA LEU A 394 22.23 -12.23 6.85
C LEU A 394 20.77 -12.05 7.30
N ASN A 395 20.29 -10.82 7.21
CA ASN A 395 18.87 -10.51 7.41
C ASN A 395 18.08 -10.81 6.14
N ALA A 396 18.52 -10.25 5.01
CA ALA A 396 17.88 -10.45 3.71
C ALA A 396 18.85 -10.21 2.56
N THR A 397 18.45 -10.63 1.37
CA THR A 397 19.10 -10.31 0.11
C THR A 397 18.07 -9.82 -0.88
N TYR A 398 18.43 -8.82 -1.69
CA TYR A 398 17.52 -8.21 -2.66
C TYR A 398 18.13 -8.17 -4.05
N VAL A 399 17.31 -8.53 -5.01
CA VAL A 399 17.60 -8.47 -6.46
C VAL A 399 16.44 -7.79 -7.18
N TYR A 400 16.52 -7.62 -8.50
CA TYR A 400 15.45 -6.96 -9.27
C TYR A 400 14.90 -7.86 -10.36
N ASP A 401 13.58 -7.92 -10.48
CA ASP A 401 12.90 -8.62 -11.56
C ASP A 401 13.23 -7.99 -12.91
N LYS A 402 13.73 -8.78 -13.84
CA LYS A 402 14.11 -8.32 -15.18
C LYS A 402 12.92 -7.79 -15.98
N THR A 403 11.73 -8.32 -15.75
CA THR A 403 10.52 -7.97 -16.51
C THR A 403 9.87 -6.69 -16.01
N THR A 404 9.70 -6.58 -14.69
CA THR A 404 8.94 -5.48 -14.07
C THR A 404 9.83 -4.41 -13.44
N GLY A 405 11.11 -4.71 -13.20
CA GLY A 405 12.02 -3.84 -12.44
C GLY A 405 11.76 -3.81 -10.93
N LEU A 406 10.88 -4.66 -10.41
CA LEU A 406 10.53 -4.69 -8.99
C LEU A 406 11.63 -5.36 -8.16
N LYS A 407 11.84 -4.84 -6.94
CA LYS A 407 12.75 -5.44 -5.96
C LYS A 407 12.18 -6.76 -5.45
N LEU A 408 12.99 -7.78 -5.35
CA LEU A 408 12.62 -9.14 -4.92
C LEU A 408 13.52 -9.58 -3.77
N PHE A 409 13.03 -10.47 -2.90
CA PHE A 409 13.91 -11.26 -2.06
C PHE A 409 14.75 -12.20 -2.94
N GLY A 410 16.06 -12.17 -2.78
CA GLY A 410 16.95 -13.06 -3.53
C GLY A 410 16.62 -14.54 -3.28
N LYS A 411 16.18 -14.88 -2.05
CA LYS A 411 15.84 -16.26 -1.66
C LYS A 411 14.65 -16.84 -2.45
N THR A 412 13.68 -16.00 -2.86
CA THR A 412 12.47 -16.45 -3.58
C THR A 412 12.50 -16.14 -5.06
N ALA A 413 13.47 -15.35 -5.53
CA ALA A 413 13.66 -15.05 -6.93
C ALA A 413 14.11 -16.27 -7.75
N PHE A 414 13.65 -16.33 -8.99
CA PHE A 414 14.15 -17.31 -9.97
C PHE A 414 15.35 -16.72 -10.71
N PHE A 415 16.49 -17.41 -10.63
CA PHE A 415 17.69 -17.04 -11.35
C PHE A 415 17.77 -17.80 -12.67
N VAL A 416 18.16 -17.11 -13.73
CA VAL A 416 18.41 -17.73 -15.04
C VAL A 416 19.87 -17.51 -15.40
N LYS A 417 20.64 -18.60 -15.51
CA LYS A 417 22.03 -18.58 -16.01
C LYS A 417 22.03 -18.77 -17.52
N THR A 418 22.70 -17.88 -18.25
CA THR A 418 22.88 -17.93 -19.70
C THR A 418 24.34 -17.78 -20.05
N ALA A 419 24.68 -17.86 -21.35
CA ALA A 419 26.04 -17.56 -21.79
C ALA A 419 26.47 -16.09 -21.50
N ASP A 420 25.49 -15.18 -21.46
CA ASP A 420 25.74 -13.75 -21.25
C ASP A 420 25.70 -13.32 -19.76
N GLY A 421 25.52 -14.28 -18.83
CA GLY A 421 25.46 -14.03 -17.39
C GLY A 421 24.15 -14.46 -16.74
N TYR A 422 23.76 -13.77 -15.66
CA TYR A 422 22.58 -14.08 -14.87
C TYR A 422 21.47 -13.02 -15.07
N ALA A 423 20.20 -13.46 -14.91
CA ALA A 423 19.04 -12.61 -14.78
C ALA A 423 18.12 -13.14 -13.68
N THR A 424 17.32 -12.27 -13.05
CA THR A 424 16.40 -12.63 -11.96
C THR A 424 14.96 -12.31 -12.33
N PHE A 425 14.03 -13.15 -11.86
CA PHE A 425 12.62 -13.07 -12.19
C PHE A 425 11.75 -13.31 -10.96
N LEU A 426 10.66 -12.55 -10.88
CA LEU A 426 9.60 -12.75 -9.88
C LEU A 426 8.85 -14.07 -10.15
N ARG A 427 8.55 -14.36 -11.43
CA ARG A 427 7.69 -15.47 -11.82
C ARG A 427 8.46 -16.56 -12.55
N LYS A 428 8.15 -17.80 -12.17
CA LYS A 428 8.74 -18.96 -12.85
C LYS A 428 8.43 -19.01 -14.36
N PRO A 429 7.19 -18.74 -14.84
CA PRO A 429 6.92 -18.72 -16.26
C PRO A 429 7.77 -17.74 -17.07
N ASP A 430 8.06 -16.55 -16.52
CA ASP A 430 8.93 -15.56 -17.17
C ASP A 430 10.38 -16.04 -17.20
N ALA A 431 10.85 -16.64 -16.11
CA ALA A 431 12.17 -17.25 -16.05
C ALA A 431 12.32 -18.39 -17.08
N ASP A 432 11.33 -19.28 -17.17
CA ASP A 432 11.31 -20.41 -18.11
C ASP A 432 11.30 -19.91 -19.58
N ALA A 433 10.48 -18.90 -19.89
CA ALA A 433 10.43 -18.28 -21.21
C ALA A 433 11.76 -17.64 -21.60
N TYR A 434 12.38 -16.90 -20.66
CA TYR A 434 13.68 -16.27 -20.88
C TYR A 434 14.79 -17.33 -21.04
N ALA A 435 14.83 -18.35 -20.19
CA ALA A 435 15.78 -19.45 -20.27
C ALA A 435 15.66 -20.20 -21.62
N SER A 436 14.44 -20.48 -22.08
CA SER A 436 14.19 -21.10 -23.37
C SER A 436 14.74 -20.24 -24.52
N LYS A 437 14.47 -18.94 -24.50
CA LYS A 437 14.94 -17.99 -25.53
C LYS A 437 16.46 -17.86 -25.56
N MET A 438 17.10 -17.82 -24.39
CA MET A 438 18.52 -17.56 -24.23
C MET A 438 19.35 -18.84 -24.09
N LYS A 439 18.73 -20.02 -24.21
CA LYS A 439 19.37 -21.35 -24.01
C LYS A 439 20.03 -21.45 -22.63
N GLY A 440 19.37 -20.90 -21.60
CA GLY A 440 19.82 -20.89 -20.22
C GLY A 440 19.16 -21.98 -19.37
N SER A 441 19.45 -21.94 -18.07
CA SER A 441 18.84 -22.80 -17.04
C SER A 441 18.26 -21.97 -15.91
N VAL A 442 17.06 -22.35 -15.42
CA VAL A 442 16.40 -21.75 -14.27
C VAL A 442 16.84 -22.45 -12.98
N MET A 443 17.11 -21.67 -11.93
CA MET A 443 17.57 -22.19 -10.64
C MET A 443 17.17 -21.25 -9.49
N GLY A 444 17.26 -21.72 -8.25
CA GLY A 444 17.16 -20.90 -7.05
C GLY A 444 18.46 -20.19 -6.69
N LEU A 445 18.42 -19.35 -5.64
CA LEU A 445 19.61 -18.62 -5.18
C LEU A 445 20.77 -19.55 -4.76
N ASP A 446 20.47 -20.59 -4.00
CA ASP A 446 21.52 -21.49 -3.48
C ASP A 446 22.26 -22.22 -4.60
N ASP A 447 21.51 -22.67 -5.63
CA ASP A 447 22.10 -23.29 -6.83
C ASP A 447 22.91 -22.27 -7.66
N ALA A 448 22.41 -21.02 -7.75
CA ALA A 448 23.14 -19.95 -8.45
C ALA A 448 24.48 -19.64 -7.77
N VAL A 449 24.49 -19.59 -6.44
CA VAL A 449 25.73 -19.41 -5.63
C VAL A 449 26.67 -20.61 -5.79
N ALA A 450 26.16 -21.85 -5.70
CA ALA A 450 26.96 -23.07 -5.87
C ALA A 450 27.53 -23.19 -7.30
N GLY A 451 26.79 -22.76 -8.31
CA GLY A 451 27.18 -22.84 -9.73
C GLY A 451 28.32 -21.90 -10.15
N LEU A 452 28.69 -20.91 -9.29
CA LEU A 452 29.90 -20.09 -9.52
C LEU A 452 31.19 -20.85 -9.27
N GLY A 453 31.21 -21.80 -8.32
CA GLY A 453 32.43 -22.55 -7.94
C GLY A 453 32.92 -23.57 -8.97
N THR A 454 32.13 -23.88 -10.01
CA THR A 454 32.45 -24.97 -10.95
C THR A 454 32.89 -24.51 -12.35
N SER A 455 32.82 -23.20 -12.69
CA SER A 455 33.12 -22.74 -14.05
C SER A 455 34.00 -21.48 -14.19
N ASP A 456 34.24 -20.70 -13.15
CA ASP A 456 34.90 -19.38 -13.28
C ASP A 456 36.30 -19.27 -12.67
N SER A 457 36.87 -20.33 -12.10
CA SER A 457 38.28 -20.35 -11.71
C SER A 457 39.25 -20.17 -12.90
N ASN A 458 38.77 -20.24 -14.13
CA ASN A 458 39.58 -20.04 -15.35
C ASN A 458 39.48 -18.64 -15.99
N LEU A 459 38.56 -17.75 -15.52
CA LEU A 459 38.40 -16.42 -16.09
C LEU A 459 39.08 -15.30 -15.28
N VAL A 460 39.37 -15.53 -14.00
CA VAL A 460 40.04 -14.54 -13.14
C VAL A 460 41.58 -14.62 -13.23
N ALA A 461 42.09 -15.68 -13.84
CA ALA A 461 43.57 -15.86 -14.04
C ALA A 461 44.08 -15.29 -15.38
N ALA A 462 43.25 -14.60 -16.16
CA ALA A 462 43.60 -14.08 -17.49
C ALA A 462 43.37 -12.56 -17.67
N GLN A 463 43.43 -11.77 -16.57
CA GLN A 463 43.57 -10.32 -16.67
C GLN A 463 44.73 -9.81 -15.83
#